data_c34237f95410582907408970fc23116e
#
_entry.id   c34237f95410582907408970fc23116e
#
_cell.length_a   1.000
_cell.length_b   1.000
_cell.length_c   1.000
_cell.angle_alpha   90.00
_cell.angle_beta   90.00
_cell.angle_gamma   90.00
#
_symmetry.space_group_name_H-M   'P 1'
#
loop_
_entity.id
_entity.type
_entity.pdbx_description
1 polymer ?
#
loop_
_entity_poly.entity_id
_entity_poly.type
_entity_poly.pdbx_seq_one_letter_code
_entity_poly.pdbx_strand_id
1 'polypeptide(L)'
;MDNLKVPVRSQVAKSDKWDLEKLYASEADWQRDLEKLPALLEEAVKSRGALENGETLTSDVFLSALKNYEKLDRLASKVGHYASLMKSADASDTANNERIQKFMIAATEIDSKTSWFLPLLMKLPEDKLLSWCELPEYANYKVYIKKRLYLKAHILSEKEEKIISLFGEALMTPHEAFSVLSNVSFDFGTVKTKDGDKPLTNSSYSQFLQDDDRLIRESAYKQYYAKFDRYKDTISTLYAGNVKTNVAYAKIKGFKSARQASLYYDKVDEAVYDNLIDTVRKNFAPLHKFYSLLKKTLKLNDLRHYDVYVPLVPNVKKVTPYDEAVSIIEKALQPLGDEYVSTITNGLRNGWVDRYENVGKRSGAFSSGDYDGYPYILMNYKDDVIRDMFT
;
A
#
# COMPACT_ATOMS: atom_id res chain seq x y z
N MET A 1 8.14 33.19 -13.14
CA MET A 1 6.90 32.63 -13.75
C MET A 1 6.90 31.08 -13.81
N ASP A 2 7.84 30.40 -13.11
CA ASP A 2 7.98 28.93 -13.21
C ASP A 2 7.35 28.10 -12.06
N ASN A 3 6.61 28.74 -11.15
CA ASN A 3 6.05 28.07 -9.96
C ASN A 3 4.62 27.50 -10.14
N LEU A 4 4.13 27.38 -11.36
CA LEU A 4 2.75 26.95 -11.65
C LEU A 4 2.63 25.48 -12.06
N LYS A 5 3.72 24.73 -12.16
CA LYS A 5 3.68 23.33 -12.56
C LYS A 5 4.24 22.43 -11.45
N VAL A 6 3.55 21.31 -11.21
CA VAL A 6 4.10 20.22 -10.41
C VAL A 6 5.44 19.80 -11.02
N PRO A 7 6.54 19.71 -10.25
CA PRO A 7 7.86 19.39 -10.78
C PRO A 7 7.89 17.99 -11.36
N VAL A 8 8.70 17.76 -12.38
CA VAL A 8 9.02 16.40 -12.83
C VAL A 8 10.01 15.75 -11.86
N ARG A 9 10.04 14.43 -11.80
CA ARG A 9 10.85 13.66 -10.84
C ARG A 9 12.34 14.06 -10.83
N SER A 10 12.92 14.38 -11.96
CA SER A 10 14.32 14.81 -12.07
C SER A 10 14.62 16.15 -11.37
N GLN A 11 13.63 17.02 -11.24
CA GLN A 11 13.75 18.34 -10.60
C GLN A 11 13.60 18.28 -9.07
N VAL A 12 13.10 17.17 -8.51
CA VAL A 12 12.98 16.99 -7.06
C VAL A 12 14.37 16.86 -6.47
N ALA A 13 14.68 17.60 -5.39
CA ALA A 13 15.98 17.54 -4.71
C ALA A 13 16.26 16.11 -4.17
N LYS A 14 17.53 15.71 -4.12
CA LYS A 14 17.91 14.36 -3.59
C LYS A 14 17.49 14.23 -2.12
N SER A 15 17.60 15.30 -1.33
CA SER A 15 17.18 15.34 0.09
C SER A 15 15.69 15.08 0.32
N ASP A 16 14.86 15.30 -0.69
CA ASP A 16 13.41 15.13 -0.62
C ASP A 16 12.93 13.80 -1.19
N LYS A 17 13.86 12.97 -1.64
CA LYS A 17 13.61 11.63 -2.13
C LYS A 17 14.01 10.59 -1.09
N TRP A 18 13.33 9.46 -1.08
CA TRP A 18 13.82 8.29 -0.36
C TRP A 18 15.12 7.74 -0.94
N ASP A 19 15.94 7.13 -0.08
CA ASP A 19 17.24 6.55 -0.45
C ASP A 19 17.05 5.07 -0.85
N LEU A 20 16.69 4.83 -2.09
CA LEU A 20 16.57 3.48 -2.64
C LEU A 20 17.93 2.84 -2.97
N GLU A 21 19.04 3.59 -2.93
CA GLU A 21 20.38 3.04 -3.10
C GLU A 21 20.73 2.02 -2.01
N LYS A 22 20.02 2.10 -0.85
CA LYS A 22 20.11 1.08 0.22
C LYS A 22 19.48 -0.27 -0.14
N LEU A 23 18.53 -0.32 -1.08
CA LEU A 23 18.06 -1.58 -1.64
C LEU A 23 18.94 -2.02 -2.80
N TYR A 24 19.14 -1.14 -3.78
CA TYR A 24 20.02 -1.38 -4.93
C TYR A 24 20.77 -0.10 -5.30
N ALA A 25 22.10 -0.17 -5.27
CA ALA A 25 22.97 0.95 -5.60
C ALA A 25 22.88 1.33 -7.10
N SER A 26 22.53 0.38 -7.95
CA SER A 26 22.37 0.59 -9.39
C SER A 26 21.29 -0.30 -9.99
N GLU A 27 20.82 0.08 -11.19
CA GLU A 27 19.94 -0.76 -12.01
C GLU A 27 20.56 -2.12 -12.33
N ALA A 28 21.88 -2.17 -12.57
CA ALA A 28 22.60 -3.41 -12.82
C ALA A 28 22.58 -4.36 -11.61
N ASP A 29 22.61 -3.84 -10.39
CA ASP A 29 22.51 -4.66 -9.18
C ASP A 29 21.09 -5.25 -9.03
N TRP A 30 20.06 -4.47 -9.31
CA TRP A 30 18.69 -4.95 -9.32
C TRP A 30 18.47 -6.02 -10.41
N GLN A 31 18.97 -5.77 -11.62
CA GLN A 31 18.85 -6.73 -12.73
C GLN A 31 19.55 -8.05 -12.40
N ARG A 32 20.75 -7.99 -11.80
CA ARG A 32 21.50 -9.19 -11.36
C ARG A 32 20.73 -10.02 -10.33
N ASP A 33 20.03 -9.38 -9.41
CA ASP A 33 19.22 -10.08 -8.40
C ASP A 33 17.93 -10.63 -9.00
N LEU A 34 17.29 -9.94 -9.95
CA LEU A 34 16.19 -10.47 -10.74
C LEU A 34 16.60 -11.76 -11.49
N GLU A 35 17.78 -11.76 -12.09
CA GLU A 35 18.33 -12.91 -12.85
C GLU A 35 18.71 -14.11 -11.96
N LYS A 36 18.86 -13.93 -10.65
CA LYS A 36 19.08 -15.03 -9.69
C LYS A 36 17.80 -15.77 -9.31
N LEU A 37 16.63 -15.14 -9.46
CA LEU A 37 15.35 -15.73 -9.04
C LEU A 37 15.09 -17.11 -9.66
N PRO A 38 15.33 -17.36 -10.96
CA PRO A 38 15.13 -18.68 -11.55
C PRO A 38 15.95 -19.78 -10.87
N ALA A 39 17.20 -19.53 -10.53
CA ALA A 39 18.05 -20.53 -9.87
C ALA A 39 17.57 -20.86 -8.45
N LEU A 40 17.15 -19.85 -7.66
CA LEU A 40 16.55 -20.05 -6.34
C LEU A 40 15.21 -20.77 -6.42
N LEU A 41 14.43 -20.47 -7.46
CA LEU A 41 13.17 -21.17 -7.72
C LEU A 41 13.40 -22.66 -8.00
N GLU A 42 14.42 -23.01 -8.79
CA GLU A 42 14.79 -24.40 -9.01
C GLU A 42 15.21 -25.10 -7.73
N GLU A 43 15.98 -24.43 -6.85
CA GLU A 43 16.36 -24.98 -5.53
C GLU A 43 15.12 -25.22 -4.66
N ALA A 44 14.19 -24.28 -4.60
CA ALA A 44 12.95 -24.45 -3.85
C ALA A 44 12.09 -25.59 -4.38
N VAL A 45 11.96 -25.73 -5.71
CA VAL A 45 11.17 -26.77 -6.37
C VAL A 45 11.81 -28.15 -6.18
N LYS A 46 13.14 -28.28 -6.16
CA LYS A 46 13.84 -29.57 -5.88
C LYS A 46 13.45 -30.18 -4.53
N SER A 47 13.07 -29.35 -3.55
CA SER A 47 12.61 -29.81 -2.23
C SER A 47 11.31 -30.59 -2.28
N ARG A 48 10.51 -30.48 -3.35
CA ARG A 48 9.19 -31.08 -3.50
C ARG A 48 9.20 -32.60 -3.30
N GLY A 49 10.08 -33.32 -4.00
CA GLY A 49 10.12 -34.78 -3.93
C GLY A 49 10.39 -35.32 -2.51
N ALA A 50 11.23 -34.62 -1.74
CA ALA A 50 11.51 -35.00 -0.35
C ALA A 50 10.28 -34.72 0.56
N LEU A 51 9.53 -33.65 0.29
CA LEU A 51 8.33 -33.32 1.05
C LEU A 51 7.12 -34.23 0.73
N GLU A 52 7.02 -34.71 -0.50
CA GLU A 52 5.95 -35.63 -0.93
C GLU A 52 6.05 -37.01 -0.24
N ASN A 53 7.25 -37.40 0.20
CA ASN A 53 7.49 -38.66 0.91
C ASN A 53 7.25 -38.49 2.42
N GLY A 54 6.01 -38.13 2.79
CA GLY A 54 5.61 -37.73 4.14
C GLY A 54 5.93 -38.75 5.26
N GLU A 55 6.03 -40.05 4.97
CA GLU A 55 6.36 -41.08 5.95
C GLU A 55 7.82 -40.99 6.41
N THR A 56 8.74 -40.71 5.48
CA THR A 56 10.19 -40.56 5.76
C THR A 56 10.62 -39.10 6.00
N LEU A 57 9.69 -38.18 5.93
CA LEU A 57 10.00 -36.75 6.13
C LEU A 57 10.44 -36.47 7.56
N THR A 58 11.66 -36.01 7.72
CA THR A 58 12.23 -35.55 8.99
C THR A 58 12.12 -34.05 9.18
N SER A 59 12.27 -33.56 10.42
CA SER A 59 12.31 -32.13 10.73
C SER A 59 13.39 -31.38 9.94
N ASP A 60 14.58 -31.98 9.81
CA ASP A 60 15.71 -31.35 9.12
C ASP A 60 15.45 -31.14 7.62
N VAL A 61 14.85 -32.14 6.97
CA VAL A 61 14.47 -32.05 5.55
C VAL A 61 13.41 -30.97 5.33
N PHE A 62 12.41 -30.92 6.22
CA PHE A 62 11.36 -29.89 6.15
C PHE A 62 11.92 -28.49 6.42
N LEU A 63 12.80 -28.34 7.42
CA LEU A 63 13.47 -27.07 7.73
C LEU A 63 14.35 -26.60 6.55
N SER A 64 15.05 -27.52 5.89
CA SER A 64 15.85 -27.18 4.70
C SER A 64 14.96 -26.65 3.56
N ALA A 65 13.81 -27.29 3.33
CA ALA A 65 12.84 -26.80 2.33
C ALA A 65 12.28 -25.41 2.67
N LEU A 66 11.93 -25.17 3.95
CA LEU A 66 11.51 -23.85 4.41
C LEU A 66 12.59 -22.79 4.18
N LYS A 67 13.84 -23.08 4.49
CA LYS A 67 14.97 -22.16 4.27
C LYS A 67 15.20 -21.86 2.79
N ASN A 68 15.05 -22.84 1.91
CA ASN A 68 15.17 -22.59 0.47
C ASN A 68 14.02 -21.74 -0.05
N TYR A 69 12.79 -21.97 0.43
CA TYR A 69 11.66 -21.13 0.12
C TYR A 69 11.83 -19.71 0.64
N GLU A 70 12.29 -19.55 1.88
CA GLU A 70 12.59 -18.24 2.47
C GLU A 70 13.62 -17.44 1.68
N LYS A 71 14.70 -18.07 1.20
CA LYS A 71 15.72 -17.41 0.36
C LYS A 71 15.10 -16.86 -0.94
N LEU A 72 14.28 -17.67 -1.59
CA LEU A 72 13.57 -17.26 -2.79
C LEU A 72 12.61 -16.10 -2.51
N ASP A 73 11.76 -16.24 -1.50
CA ASP A 73 10.74 -15.26 -1.11
C ASP A 73 11.40 -13.92 -0.72
N ARG A 74 12.45 -13.96 0.10
CA ARG A 74 13.18 -12.76 0.52
C ARG A 74 13.81 -12.01 -0.64
N LEU A 75 14.46 -12.72 -1.59
CA LEU A 75 15.03 -12.04 -2.75
C LEU A 75 13.93 -11.51 -3.70
N ALA A 76 12.88 -12.28 -3.96
CA ALA A 76 11.76 -11.86 -4.78
C ALA A 76 11.07 -10.62 -4.18
N SER A 77 10.86 -10.63 -2.86
CA SER A 77 10.28 -9.50 -2.13
C SER A 77 11.15 -8.24 -2.28
N LYS A 78 12.45 -8.32 -2.07
CA LYS A 78 13.39 -7.19 -2.24
C LYS A 78 13.37 -6.63 -3.67
N VAL A 79 13.43 -7.50 -4.68
CA VAL A 79 13.38 -7.12 -6.11
C VAL A 79 12.07 -6.42 -6.44
N GLY A 80 10.95 -7.00 -6.00
CA GLY A 80 9.61 -6.46 -6.22
C GLY A 80 9.35 -5.16 -5.47
N HIS A 81 9.82 -5.06 -4.22
CA HIS A 81 9.69 -3.86 -3.41
C HIS A 81 10.37 -2.66 -4.07
N TYR A 82 11.63 -2.81 -4.49
CA TYR A 82 12.33 -1.76 -5.23
C TYR A 82 11.57 -1.32 -6.49
N ALA A 83 11.14 -2.27 -7.31
CA ALA A 83 10.38 -1.98 -8.53
C ALA A 83 9.07 -1.22 -8.23
N SER A 84 8.35 -1.61 -7.19
CA SER A 84 7.11 -0.98 -6.74
C SER A 84 7.33 0.43 -6.20
N LEU A 85 8.40 0.67 -5.44
CA LEU A 85 8.76 1.99 -4.93
C LEU A 85 9.15 2.94 -6.07
N MET A 86 9.93 2.48 -7.05
CA MET A 86 10.30 3.25 -8.23
C MET A 86 9.05 3.66 -9.05
N LYS A 87 8.14 2.73 -9.29
CA LYS A 87 6.85 3.02 -9.97
C LYS A 87 5.99 4.00 -9.16
N SER A 88 5.96 3.87 -7.84
CA SER A 88 5.19 4.78 -6.97
C SER A 88 5.75 6.19 -6.96
N ALA A 89 7.06 6.35 -7.12
CA ALA A 89 7.71 7.66 -7.21
C ALA A 89 7.47 8.36 -8.55
N ASP A 90 7.34 7.60 -9.64
CA ASP A 90 7.00 8.12 -10.97
C ASP A 90 6.44 7.00 -11.87
N ALA A 91 5.12 6.92 -11.96
CA ALA A 91 4.42 5.95 -12.83
C ALA A 91 4.38 6.40 -14.31
N SER A 92 4.80 7.63 -14.61
CA SER A 92 4.90 8.12 -15.99
C SER A 92 6.22 7.73 -16.67
N ASP A 93 7.22 7.32 -15.88
CA ASP A 93 8.51 6.86 -16.39
C ASP A 93 8.40 5.44 -16.98
N THR A 94 8.75 5.32 -18.26
CA THR A 94 8.72 4.05 -18.99
C THR A 94 9.64 3.00 -18.37
N ALA A 95 10.84 3.40 -17.89
CA ALA A 95 11.79 2.46 -17.25
C ALA A 95 11.22 1.87 -15.96
N ASN A 96 10.47 2.66 -15.17
CA ASN A 96 9.80 2.16 -13.97
C ASN A 96 8.69 1.16 -14.32
N ASN A 97 7.95 1.41 -15.40
CA ASN A 97 6.92 0.48 -15.86
C ASN A 97 7.53 -0.82 -16.40
N GLU A 98 8.62 -0.75 -17.16
CA GLU A 98 9.34 -1.94 -17.64
C GLU A 98 9.90 -2.76 -16.46
N ARG A 99 10.45 -2.11 -15.46
CA ARG A 99 11.02 -2.77 -14.27
C ARG A 99 9.95 -3.56 -13.51
N ILE A 100 8.79 -2.95 -13.25
CA ILE A 100 7.73 -3.66 -12.54
C ILE A 100 7.17 -4.81 -13.40
N GLN A 101 7.07 -4.67 -14.71
CA GLN A 101 6.61 -5.75 -15.59
C GLN A 101 7.58 -6.94 -15.60
N LYS A 102 8.90 -6.70 -15.68
CA LYS A 102 9.90 -7.76 -15.55
C LYS A 102 9.75 -8.53 -14.25
N PHE A 103 9.55 -7.82 -13.15
CA PHE A 103 9.31 -8.46 -11.85
C PHE A 103 7.99 -9.26 -11.84
N MET A 104 6.89 -8.72 -12.37
CA MET A 104 5.59 -9.41 -12.38
C MET A 104 5.65 -10.73 -13.17
N ILE A 105 6.39 -10.78 -14.26
CA ILE A 105 6.63 -12.02 -15.02
C ILE A 105 7.34 -13.05 -14.12
N ALA A 106 8.42 -12.65 -13.43
CA ALA A 106 9.17 -13.53 -12.53
C ALA A 106 8.29 -13.98 -11.34
N ALA A 107 7.52 -13.07 -10.74
CA ALA A 107 6.61 -13.37 -9.63
C ALA A 107 5.55 -14.38 -10.04
N THR A 108 4.93 -14.21 -11.22
CA THR A 108 3.94 -15.17 -11.74
C THR A 108 4.55 -16.55 -11.96
N GLU A 109 5.78 -16.63 -12.45
CA GLU A 109 6.50 -17.90 -12.59
C GLU A 109 6.79 -18.55 -11.22
N ILE A 110 7.25 -17.77 -10.24
CA ILE A 110 7.48 -18.22 -8.87
C ILE A 110 6.18 -18.78 -8.28
N ASP A 111 5.11 -18.00 -8.30
CA ASP A 111 3.80 -18.40 -7.74
C ASP A 111 3.27 -19.67 -8.40
N SER A 112 3.36 -19.75 -9.72
CA SER A 112 2.92 -20.93 -10.48
C SER A 112 3.72 -22.18 -10.14
N LYS A 113 5.06 -22.08 -10.08
CA LYS A 113 5.95 -23.22 -9.82
C LYS A 113 6.00 -23.64 -8.35
N THR A 114 5.63 -22.74 -7.42
CA THR A 114 5.57 -23.04 -5.98
C THR A 114 4.15 -23.30 -5.45
N SER A 115 3.12 -23.21 -6.31
CA SER A 115 1.71 -23.42 -5.96
C SER A 115 1.40 -24.78 -5.29
N TRP A 116 2.25 -25.76 -5.48
CA TRP A 116 2.18 -27.08 -4.83
C TRP A 116 2.50 -27.05 -3.33
N PHE A 117 3.27 -26.05 -2.86
CA PHE A 117 3.85 -26.07 -1.52
C PHE A 117 2.78 -26.05 -0.41
N LEU A 118 1.85 -25.12 -0.47
CA LEU A 118 0.79 -25.03 0.54
C LEU A 118 -0.16 -26.24 0.53
N PRO A 119 -0.67 -26.72 -0.60
CA PRO A 119 -1.45 -27.95 -0.66
C PRO A 119 -0.71 -29.17 -0.10
N LEU A 120 0.58 -29.27 -0.35
CA LEU A 120 1.41 -30.36 0.18
C LEU A 120 1.59 -30.22 1.70
N LEU A 121 1.89 -29.01 2.19
CA LEU A 121 1.96 -28.74 3.63
C LEU A 121 0.69 -29.14 4.37
N MET A 122 -0.50 -28.92 3.75
CA MET A 122 -1.79 -29.29 4.35
C MET A 122 -2.06 -30.79 4.39
N LYS A 123 -1.33 -31.60 3.61
CA LYS A 123 -1.40 -33.06 3.65
C LYS A 123 -0.55 -33.68 4.76
N LEU A 124 0.42 -32.95 5.28
CA LEU A 124 1.24 -33.44 6.38
C LEU A 124 0.43 -33.51 7.69
N PRO A 125 0.75 -34.48 8.57
CA PRO A 125 0.09 -34.60 9.87
C PRO A 125 0.31 -33.33 10.70
N GLU A 126 -0.77 -32.74 11.17
CA GLU A 126 -0.75 -31.45 11.88
C GLU A 126 0.02 -31.54 13.21
N ASP A 127 -0.17 -32.62 13.95
CA ASP A 127 0.54 -32.96 15.19
C ASP A 127 2.05 -33.01 14.99
N LYS A 128 2.51 -33.59 13.87
CA LYS A 128 3.92 -33.66 13.48
C LYS A 128 4.48 -32.26 13.22
N LEU A 129 3.77 -31.42 12.44
CA LEU A 129 4.17 -30.04 12.17
C LEU A 129 4.22 -29.19 13.44
N LEU A 130 3.21 -29.34 14.31
CA LEU A 130 3.18 -28.60 15.58
C LEU A 130 4.29 -29.06 16.54
N SER A 131 4.63 -30.36 16.58
CA SER A 131 5.76 -30.85 17.36
C SER A 131 7.08 -30.24 16.91
N TRP A 132 7.31 -30.12 15.60
CA TRP A 132 8.50 -29.46 15.05
C TRP A 132 8.57 -27.97 15.38
N CYS A 133 7.41 -27.28 15.47
CA CYS A 133 7.36 -25.88 15.88
C CYS A 133 7.86 -25.63 17.32
N GLU A 134 7.97 -26.67 18.15
CA GLU A 134 8.51 -26.52 19.50
C GLU A 134 10.05 -26.72 19.55
N LEU A 135 10.69 -27.12 18.45
CA LEU A 135 12.14 -27.20 18.33
C LEU A 135 12.76 -25.81 18.19
N PRO A 136 13.92 -25.54 18.82
CA PRO A 136 14.57 -24.21 18.77
C PRO A 136 14.83 -23.69 17.36
N GLU A 137 15.25 -24.57 16.44
CA GLU A 137 15.53 -24.25 15.03
C GLU A 137 14.32 -23.81 14.23
N TYR A 138 13.10 -24.06 14.72
CA TYR A 138 11.84 -23.62 14.13
C TYR A 138 11.29 -22.31 14.72
N ALA A 139 11.99 -21.68 15.67
CA ALA A 139 11.49 -20.48 16.35
C ALA A 139 11.00 -19.40 15.38
N ASN A 140 11.74 -19.18 14.30
CA ASN A 140 11.39 -18.18 13.27
C ASN A 140 10.24 -18.62 12.36
N TYR A 141 9.96 -19.92 12.25
CA TYR A 141 8.93 -20.48 11.36
C TYR A 141 7.62 -20.84 12.07
N LYS A 142 7.63 -20.89 13.40
CA LYS A 142 6.49 -21.29 14.23
C LYS A 142 5.22 -20.50 13.89
N VAL A 143 5.33 -19.18 13.82
CA VAL A 143 4.19 -18.29 13.51
C VAL A 143 3.70 -18.53 12.08
N TYR A 144 4.63 -18.65 11.13
CA TYR A 144 4.32 -18.92 9.72
C TYR A 144 3.53 -20.23 9.58
N ILE A 145 4.04 -21.33 10.13
CA ILE A 145 3.39 -22.65 10.04
C ILE A 145 1.99 -22.61 10.68
N LYS A 146 1.87 -22.05 11.88
CA LYS A 146 0.56 -21.93 12.57
C LYS A 146 -0.44 -21.08 11.78
N LYS A 147 0.02 -20.01 11.13
CA LYS A 147 -0.85 -19.19 10.24
C LYS A 147 -1.30 -20.00 9.02
N ARG A 148 -0.42 -20.81 8.42
CA ARG A 148 -0.79 -21.65 7.27
C ARG A 148 -1.76 -22.74 7.65
N LEU A 149 -1.57 -23.42 8.78
CA LEU A 149 -2.52 -24.41 9.30
C LEU A 149 -3.90 -23.82 9.59
N TYR A 150 -3.95 -22.58 10.08
CA TYR A 150 -5.22 -21.86 10.25
C TYR A 150 -6.00 -21.68 8.94
N LEU A 151 -5.29 -21.53 7.83
CA LEU A 151 -5.90 -21.36 6.50
C LEU A 151 -6.29 -22.69 5.83
N LYS A 152 -6.02 -23.83 6.45
CA LYS A 152 -6.17 -25.18 5.85
C LYS A 152 -7.51 -25.41 5.15
N ALA A 153 -8.61 -24.95 5.75
CA ALA A 153 -9.95 -25.09 5.17
C ALA A 153 -10.16 -24.31 3.85
N HIS A 154 -9.28 -23.38 3.54
CA HIS A 154 -9.36 -22.46 2.40
C HIS A 154 -8.19 -22.61 1.42
N ILE A 155 -7.37 -23.66 1.60
CA ILE A 155 -6.30 -24.02 0.68
C ILE A 155 -6.85 -25.09 -0.26
N LEU A 156 -6.73 -24.83 -1.55
CA LEU A 156 -7.25 -25.69 -2.61
C LEU A 156 -6.25 -26.77 -3.01
N SER A 157 -6.64 -27.62 -3.97
CA SER A 157 -5.71 -28.57 -4.58
C SER A 157 -4.60 -27.83 -5.35
N GLU A 158 -3.46 -28.48 -5.52
CA GLU A 158 -2.34 -27.93 -6.27
C GLU A 158 -2.74 -27.42 -7.67
N LYS A 159 -3.58 -28.18 -8.38
CA LYS A 159 -4.04 -27.80 -9.72
C LYS A 159 -4.87 -26.50 -9.70
N GLU A 160 -5.74 -26.36 -8.72
CA GLU A 160 -6.59 -25.18 -8.56
C GLU A 160 -5.77 -23.95 -8.14
N GLU A 161 -4.84 -24.10 -7.17
CA GLU A 161 -3.94 -23.02 -6.75
C GLU A 161 -3.07 -22.54 -7.92
N LYS A 162 -2.55 -23.49 -8.75
CA LYS A 162 -1.79 -23.16 -9.94
C LYS A 162 -2.61 -22.37 -10.97
N ILE A 163 -3.87 -22.77 -11.20
CA ILE A 163 -4.75 -22.05 -12.13
C ILE A 163 -4.98 -20.61 -11.63
N ILE A 164 -5.26 -20.44 -10.33
CA ILE A 164 -5.48 -19.11 -9.74
C ILE A 164 -4.22 -18.24 -9.86
N SER A 165 -3.05 -18.80 -9.58
CA SER A 165 -1.78 -18.05 -9.66
C SER A 165 -1.50 -17.51 -11.07
N LEU A 166 -1.81 -18.31 -12.11
CA LEU A 166 -1.63 -17.90 -13.50
C LEU A 166 -2.56 -16.75 -13.93
N PHE A 167 -3.71 -16.58 -13.25
CA PHE A 167 -4.61 -15.44 -13.48
C PHE A 167 -4.26 -14.20 -12.64
N GLY A 168 -3.31 -14.29 -11.72
CA GLY A 168 -3.02 -13.24 -10.73
C GLY A 168 -2.80 -11.87 -11.36
N GLU A 169 -1.93 -11.76 -12.36
CA GLU A 169 -1.65 -10.52 -13.08
C GLU A 169 -2.90 -9.97 -13.81
N ALA A 170 -3.62 -10.82 -14.54
CA ALA A 170 -4.81 -10.41 -15.27
C ALA A 170 -5.92 -9.88 -14.33
N LEU A 171 -6.04 -10.45 -13.13
CA LEU A 171 -7.03 -10.04 -12.12
C LEU A 171 -6.70 -8.67 -11.49
N MET A 172 -5.46 -8.19 -11.57
CA MET A 172 -5.05 -6.87 -11.11
C MET A 172 -5.38 -5.73 -12.07
N THR A 173 -5.70 -6.05 -13.34
CA THR A 173 -5.97 -5.05 -14.39
C THR A 173 -6.97 -3.94 -14.01
N PRO A 174 -8.10 -4.22 -13.33
CA PRO A 174 -9.04 -3.15 -12.94
C PRO A 174 -8.41 -2.13 -11.98
N HIS A 175 -7.60 -2.59 -11.03
CA HIS A 175 -6.89 -1.73 -10.09
C HIS A 175 -5.82 -0.89 -10.80
N GLU A 176 -5.03 -1.52 -11.65
CA GLU A 176 -3.96 -0.84 -12.38
C GLU A 176 -4.50 0.20 -13.36
N ALA A 177 -5.55 -0.13 -14.11
CA ALA A 177 -6.20 0.80 -15.01
C ALA A 177 -6.76 2.03 -14.28
N PHE A 178 -7.37 1.84 -13.10
CA PHE A 178 -7.81 2.95 -12.26
C PHE A 178 -6.62 3.78 -11.73
N SER A 179 -5.54 3.14 -11.32
CA SER A 179 -4.33 3.81 -10.84
C SER A 179 -3.70 4.69 -11.92
N VAL A 180 -3.55 4.17 -13.15
CA VAL A 180 -3.02 4.95 -14.29
C VAL A 180 -3.98 6.10 -14.62
N LEU A 181 -5.29 5.83 -14.69
CA LEU A 181 -6.28 6.85 -14.99
C LEU A 181 -6.22 8.01 -13.99
N SER A 182 -6.23 7.72 -12.69
CA SER A 182 -6.33 8.72 -11.62
C SER A 182 -5.02 9.43 -11.29
N ASN A 183 -3.87 8.76 -11.42
CA ASN A 183 -2.57 9.34 -11.04
C ASN A 183 -1.77 9.88 -12.24
N VAL A 184 -2.04 9.41 -13.47
CA VAL A 184 -1.27 9.81 -14.65
C VAL A 184 -2.11 10.54 -15.67
N SER A 185 -3.30 10.01 -16.00
CA SER A 185 -4.08 10.54 -17.12
C SER A 185 -5.01 11.70 -16.75
N PHE A 186 -5.38 11.85 -15.47
CA PHE A 186 -6.22 12.96 -15.04
C PHE A 186 -5.43 14.27 -14.98
N ASP A 187 -5.89 15.23 -15.75
CA ASP A 187 -5.53 16.64 -15.63
C ASP A 187 -6.75 17.39 -15.09
N PHE A 188 -6.67 17.88 -13.86
CA PHE A 188 -7.74 18.63 -13.20
C PHE A 188 -7.68 20.13 -13.53
N GLY A 189 -6.64 20.59 -14.25
CA GLY A 189 -6.46 22.01 -14.57
C GLY A 189 -5.94 22.85 -13.40
N THR A 190 -6.36 24.10 -13.34
CA THR A 190 -5.92 25.06 -12.33
C THR A 190 -7.10 25.71 -11.62
N VAL A 191 -6.90 26.12 -10.37
CA VAL A 191 -7.84 26.91 -9.58
C VAL A 191 -7.31 28.33 -9.46
N LYS A 192 -8.18 29.32 -9.78
CA LYS A 192 -7.85 30.74 -9.60
C LYS A 192 -7.86 31.09 -8.13
N THR A 193 -6.77 31.60 -7.63
CA THR A 193 -6.60 32.07 -6.25
C THR A 193 -6.20 33.56 -6.23
N LYS A 194 -6.17 34.17 -5.05
CA LYS A 194 -5.68 35.57 -4.88
C LYS A 194 -4.22 35.74 -5.31
N ASP A 195 -3.43 34.65 -5.22
CA ASP A 195 -2.00 34.64 -5.55
C ASP A 195 -1.75 34.16 -6.99
N GLY A 196 -2.78 34.06 -7.84
CA GLY A 196 -2.73 33.58 -9.20
C GLY A 196 -3.32 32.17 -9.37
N ASP A 197 -3.16 31.62 -10.57
CA ASP A 197 -3.64 30.26 -10.89
C ASP A 197 -2.71 29.22 -10.27
N LYS A 198 -3.29 28.25 -9.54
CA LYS A 198 -2.54 27.15 -8.92
C LYS A 198 -3.03 25.81 -9.46
N PRO A 199 -2.13 24.82 -9.69
CA PRO A 199 -2.51 23.52 -10.22
C PRO A 199 -3.43 22.76 -9.24
N LEU A 200 -4.50 22.19 -9.79
CA LEU A 200 -5.37 21.26 -9.06
C LEU A 200 -4.89 19.82 -9.28
N THR A 201 -4.55 19.14 -8.21
CA THR A 201 -4.09 17.76 -8.22
C THR A 201 -4.80 16.96 -7.13
N ASN A 202 -4.61 15.64 -7.11
CA ASN A 202 -5.10 14.80 -5.99
C ASN A 202 -4.57 15.30 -4.63
N SER A 203 -3.34 15.80 -4.58
CA SER A 203 -2.70 16.27 -3.35
C SER A 203 -3.10 17.70 -2.97
N SER A 204 -3.21 18.62 -3.95
CA SER A 204 -3.56 20.01 -3.66
C SER A 204 -5.06 20.22 -3.41
N TYR A 205 -5.90 19.26 -3.78
CA TYR A 205 -7.34 19.33 -3.58
C TYR A 205 -7.74 19.61 -2.13
N SER A 206 -7.13 18.91 -1.18
CA SER A 206 -7.40 19.12 0.25
C SER A 206 -7.01 20.50 0.76
N GLN A 207 -5.93 21.12 0.20
CA GLN A 207 -5.55 22.48 0.52
C GLN A 207 -6.61 23.48 0.06
N PHE A 208 -7.09 23.35 -1.20
CA PHE A 208 -8.14 24.23 -1.71
C PHE A 208 -9.44 24.14 -0.89
N LEU A 209 -9.79 22.97 -0.36
CA LEU A 209 -10.98 22.81 0.49
C LEU A 209 -10.84 23.47 1.86
N GLN A 210 -9.64 23.87 2.27
CA GLN A 210 -9.37 24.59 3.51
C GLN A 210 -9.27 26.11 3.28
N ASP A 211 -9.36 26.59 2.04
CA ASP A 211 -9.30 28.02 1.74
C ASP A 211 -10.46 28.80 2.37
N ASP A 212 -10.20 30.02 2.85
CA ASP A 212 -11.20 30.89 3.44
C ASP A 212 -12.27 31.32 2.42
N ASP A 213 -11.88 31.46 1.14
CA ASP A 213 -12.77 31.83 0.06
C ASP A 213 -13.61 30.63 -0.43
N ARG A 214 -14.91 30.71 -0.21
CA ARG A 214 -15.85 29.67 -0.63
C ARG A 214 -15.86 29.42 -2.14
N LEU A 215 -15.60 30.45 -2.95
CA LEU A 215 -15.58 30.30 -4.42
C LEU A 215 -14.39 29.46 -4.87
N ILE A 216 -13.24 29.59 -4.18
CA ILE A 216 -12.05 28.75 -4.43
C ILE A 216 -12.37 27.28 -4.08
N ARG A 217 -12.95 27.02 -2.90
CA ARG A 217 -13.34 25.66 -2.49
C ARG A 217 -14.35 25.04 -3.46
N GLU A 218 -15.39 25.79 -3.82
CA GLU A 218 -16.40 25.32 -4.76
C GLU A 218 -15.83 25.04 -6.15
N SER A 219 -14.96 25.92 -6.65
CA SER A 219 -14.29 25.76 -7.94
C SER A 219 -13.42 24.51 -7.96
N ALA A 220 -12.57 24.32 -6.94
CA ALA A 220 -11.73 23.12 -6.80
C ALA A 220 -12.58 21.85 -6.76
N TYR A 221 -13.63 21.83 -5.93
CA TYR A 221 -14.55 20.70 -5.81
C TYR A 221 -15.21 20.34 -7.13
N LYS A 222 -15.80 21.32 -7.80
CA LYS A 222 -16.49 21.09 -9.08
C LYS A 222 -15.56 20.59 -10.17
N GLN A 223 -14.35 21.19 -10.30
CA GLN A 223 -13.38 20.78 -11.31
C GLN A 223 -12.87 19.35 -11.02
N TYR A 224 -12.56 19.06 -9.76
CA TYR A 224 -12.07 17.75 -9.35
C TYR A 224 -13.09 16.65 -9.65
N TYR A 225 -14.33 16.80 -9.18
CA TYR A 225 -15.37 15.78 -9.41
C TYR A 225 -15.91 15.74 -10.84
N ALA A 226 -15.87 16.84 -11.58
CA ALA A 226 -16.21 16.82 -13.00
C ALA A 226 -15.30 15.88 -13.82
N LYS A 227 -14.03 15.76 -13.40
CA LYS A 227 -13.09 14.81 -14.03
C LYS A 227 -13.52 13.37 -13.76
N PHE A 228 -13.85 13.02 -12.52
CA PHE A 228 -14.33 11.68 -12.17
C PHE A 228 -15.70 11.39 -12.81
N ASP A 229 -16.62 12.36 -12.84
CA ASP A 229 -17.94 12.20 -13.45
C ASP A 229 -17.85 11.91 -14.95
N ARG A 230 -16.90 12.56 -15.64
CA ARG A 230 -16.64 12.29 -17.07
C ARG A 230 -16.26 10.84 -17.34
N TYR A 231 -15.59 10.19 -16.42
CA TYR A 231 -15.13 8.80 -16.54
C TYR A 231 -15.89 7.82 -15.65
N LYS A 232 -17.03 8.24 -15.07
CA LYS A 232 -17.78 7.43 -14.09
C LYS A 232 -18.16 6.04 -14.58
N ASP A 233 -18.54 5.91 -15.86
CA ASP A 233 -18.95 4.63 -16.42
C ASP A 233 -17.76 3.66 -16.53
N THR A 234 -16.60 4.17 -16.94
CA THR A 234 -15.34 3.41 -16.94
C THR A 234 -14.94 3.01 -15.53
N ILE A 235 -14.92 3.96 -14.59
CA ILE A 235 -14.57 3.73 -13.18
C ILE A 235 -15.53 2.73 -12.55
N SER A 236 -16.84 2.86 -12.78
CA SER A 236 -17.86 1.93 -12.29
C SER A 236 -17.66 0.52 -12.84
N THR A 237 -17.28 0.40 -14.10
CA THR A 237 -16.98 -0.90 -14.73
C THR A 237 -15.75 -1.54 -14.13
N LEU A 238 -14.66 -0.77 -13.90
CA LEU A 238 -13.44 -1.26 -13.24
C LEU A 238 -13.72 -1.67 -11.80
N TYR A 239 -14.47 -0.86 -11.05
CA TYR A 239 -14.88 -1.18 -9.69
C TYR A 239 -15.72 -2.45 -9.62
N ALA A 240 -16.72 -2.58 -10.50
CA ALA A 240 -17.53 -3.79 -10.60
C ALA A 240 -16.68 -5.02 -10.96
N GLY A 241 -15.69 -4.88 -11.83
CA GLY A 241 -14.71 -5.92 -12.15
C GLY A 241 -13.95 -6.38 -10.91
N ASN A 242 -13.40 -5.45 -10.13
CA ASN A 242 -12.70 -5.74 -8.89
C ASN A 242 -13.60 -6.46 -7.86
N VAL A 243 -14.83 -5.98 -7.66
CA VAL A 243 -15.80 -6.63 -6.75
C VAL A 243 -16.10 -8.05 -7.21
N LYS A 244 -16.36 -8.27 -8.51
CA LYS A 244 -16.61 -9.62 -9.08
C LYS A 244 -15.43 -10.56 -8.86
N THR A 245 -14.21 -10.08 -9.04
CA THR A 245 -12.98 -10.83 -8.77
C THR A 245 -12.91 -11.29 -7.32
N ASN A 246 -13.13 -10.37 -6.35
CA ASN A 246 -13.11 -10.70 -4.94
C ASN A 246 -14.21 -11.69 -4.54
N VAL A 247 -15.41 -11.53 -5.10
CA VAL A 247 -16.52 -12.48 -4.86
C VAL A 247 -16.23 -13.85 -5.45
N ALA A 248 -15.67 -13.91 -6.66
CA ALA A 248 -15.29 -15.17 -7.30
C ALA A 248 -14.20 -15.89 -6.50
N TYR A 249 -13.16 -15.15 -6.08
CA TYR A 249 -12.08 -15.67 -5.25
C TYR A 249 -12.60 -16.23 -3.93
N ALA A 250 -13.46 -15.50 -3.22
CA ALA A 250 -14.07 -15.98 -1.98
C ALA A 250 -14.84 -17.29 -2.18
N LYS A 251 -15.64 -17.38 -3.26
CA LYS A 251 -16.38 -18.61 -3.60
C LYS A 251 -15.46 -19.78 -3.90
N ILE A 252 -14.41 -19.57 -4.71
CA ILE A 252 -13.42 -20.60 -5.06
C ILE A 252 -12.73 -21.12 -3.80
N LYS A 253 -12.35 -20.23 -2.88
CA LYS A 253 -11.69 -20.59 -1.61
C LYS A 253 -12.65 -21.10 -0.52
N GLY A 254 -13.94 -21.27 -0.82
CA GLY A 254 -14.93 -21.82 0.13
C GLY A 254 -15.35 -20.85 1.24
N PHE A 255 -15.17 -19.55 1.07
CA PHE A 255 -15.70 -18.54 1.98
C PHE A 255 -17.18 -18.22 1.67
N LYS A 256 -17.94 -17.87 2.71
CA LYS A 256 -19.36 -17.45 2.56
C LYS A 256 -19.51 -16.13 1.82
N SER A 257 -18.52 -15.23 1.94
CA SER A 257 -18.54 -13.90 1.34
C SER A 257 -17.13 -13.36 1.13
N ALA A 258 -16.99 -12.36 0.26
CA ALA A 258 -15.73 -11.62 0.11
C ALA A 258 -15.32 -10.91 1.42
N ARG A 259 -16.30 -10.44 2.23
CA ARG A 259 -16.05 -9.84 3.55
C ARG A 259 -15.42 -10.87 4.49
N GLN A 260 -16.01 -12.05 4.59
CA GLN A 260 -15.43 -13.13 5.41
C GLN A 260 -14.02 -13.47 4.95
N ALA A 261 -13.80 -13.62 3.63
CA ALA A 261 -12.46 -13.89 3.09
C ALA A 261 -11.44 -12.82 3.50
N SER A 262 -11.82 -11.55 3.41
CA SER A 262 -10.93 -10.43 3.78
C SER A 262 -10.57 -10.43 5.27
N LEU A 263 -11.53 -10.65 6.15
CA LEU A 263 -11.34 -10.63 7.61
C LEU A 263 -10.65 -11.89 8.16
N TYR A 264 -10.78 -13.01 7.45
CA TYR A 264 -10.30 -14.31 7.92
C TYR A 264 -8.78 -14.36 8.08
N TYR A 265 -8.03 -13.74 7.15
CA TYR A 265 -6.56 -13.72 7.21
C TYR A 265 -6.02 -12.96 8.43
N ASP A 266 -6.77 -11.98 8.93
CA ASP A 266 -6.44 -11.20 10.12
C ASP A 266 -7.07 -11.78 11.41
N LYS A 267 -7.79 -12.91 11.28
CA LYS A 267 -8.52 -13.56 12.39
C LYS A 267 -9.55 -12.64 13.04
N VAL A 268 -10.18 -11.78 12.26
CA VAL A 268 -11.23 -10.86 12.72
C VAL A 268 -12.59 -11.50 12.44
N ASP A 269 -13.42 -11.62 13.49
CA ASP A 269 -14.80 -12.07 13.35
C ASP A 269 -15.65 -11.00 12.64
N GLU A 270 -16.58 -11.43 11.77
CA GLU A 270 -17.51 -10.52 11.08
C GLU A 270 -18.36 -9.70 12.07
N ALA A 271 -18.61 -10.23 13.28
CA ALA A 271 -19.33 -9.50 14.33
C ALA A 271 -18.58 -8.23 14.79
N VAL A 272 -17.24 -8.22 14.76
CA VAL A 272 -16.44 -7.01 15.06
C VAL A 272 -16.70 -5.93 14.01
N TYR A 273 -16.72 -6.33 12.74
CA TYR A 273 -17.02 -5.42 11.63
C TYR A 273 -18.44 -4.84 11.73
N ASP A 274 -19.44 -5.68 11.97
CA ASP A 274 -20.83 -5.26 12.12
C ASP A 274 -21.01 -4.35 13.35
N ASN A 275 -20.39 -4.69 14.49
CA ASN A 275 -20.43 -3.87 15.71
C ASN A 275 -19.76 -2.50 15.50
N LEU A 276 -18.68 -2.42 14.71
CA LEU A 276 -18.05 -1.14 14.37
C LEU A 276 -19.05 -0.23 13.62
N ILE A 277 -19.71 -0.77 12.59
CA ILE A 277 -20.70 -0.02 11.80
C ILE A 277 -21.86 0.44 12.70
N ASP A 278 -22.41 -0.44 13.51
CA ASP A 278 -23.52 -0.15 14.39
C ASP A 278 -23.15 0.90 15.47
N THR A 279 -21.94 0.78 16.03
CA THR A 279 -21.44 1.75 17.01
C THR A 279 -21.26 3.13 16.38
N VAL A 280 -20.67 3.21 15.18
CA VAL A 280 -20.54 4.50 14.45
C VAL A 280 -21.89 5.11 14.16
N ARG A 281 -22.85 4.32 13.66
CA ARG A 281 -24.21 4.79 13.35
C ARG A 281 -24.94 5.30 14.57
N LYS A 282 -24.85 4.60 15.72
CA LYS A 282 -25.46 5.02 16.99
C LYS A 282 -24.86 6.33 17.51
N ASN A 283 -23.65 6.69 17.08
CA ASN A 283 -22.93 7.87 17.53
C ASN A 283 -22.88 9.00 16.48
N PHE A 284 -23.78 9.06 15.52
CA PHE A 284 -23.84 10.16 14.54
C PHE A 284 -24.30 11.50 15.13
N ALA A 285 -25.02 11.51 16.27
CA ALA A 285 -25.53 12.75 16.85
C ALA A 285 -24.43 13.80 17.15
N PRO A 286 -23.27 13.46 17.76
CA PRO A 286 -22.16 14.39 17.92
C PRO A 286 -21.61 14.93 16.59
N LEU A 287 -21.54 14.10 15.55
CA LEU A 287 -21.09 14.48 14.22
C LEU A 287 -22.06 15.49 13.58
N HIS A 288 -23.36 15.23 13.64
CA HIS A 288 -24.38 16.15 13.14
C HIS A 288 -24.35 17.49 13.89
N LYS A 289 -24.13 17.46 15.22
CA LYS A 289 -23.96 18.67 16.03
C LYS A 289 -22.72 19.47 15.60
N PHE A 290 -21.61 18.79 15.32
CA PHE A 290 -20.39 19.42 14.80
C PHE A 290 -20.65 20.11 13.46
N TYR A 291 -21.25 19.44 12.49
CA TYR A 291 -21.56 20.06 11.20
C TYR A 291 -22.58 21.21 11.31
N SER A 292 -23.51 21.13 12.25
CA SER A 292 -24.44 22.23 12.52
C SER A 292 -23.71 23.44 13.12
N LEU A 293 -22.74 23.20 14.00
CA LEU A 293 -21.86 24.25 14.54
C LEU A 293 -21.00 24.87 13.43
N LEU A 294 -20.38 24.04 12.60
CA LEU A 294 -19.57 24.48 11.46
C LEU A 294 -20.35 25.38 10.52
N LYS A 295 -21.56 24.95 10.11
CA LYS A 295 -22.48 25.74 9.30
C LYS A 295 -22.79 27.11 9.91
N LYS A 296 -23.07 27.15 11.22
CA LYS A 296 -23.37 28.38 11.96
C LYS A 296 -22.15 29.30 12.04
N THR A 297 -20.96 28.74 12.36
CA THR A 297 -19.71 29.51 12.49
C THR A 297 -19.28 30.12 11.15
N LEU A 298 -19.42 29.38 10.07
CA LEU A 298 -19.13 29.84 8.71
C LEU A 298 -20.24 30.74 8.14
N LYS A 299 -21.33 30.98 8.90
CA LYS A 299 -22.49 31.81 8.48
C LYS A 299 -23.09 31.36 7.13
N LEU A 300 -23.16 30.06 6.89
CA LEU A 300 -23.67 29.50 5.64
C LEU A 300 -25.17 29.24 5.70
N ASN A 301 -25.87 29.54 4.62
CA ASN A 301 -27.29 29.17 4.47
C ASN A 301 -27.44 27.66 4.22
N ASP A 302 -26.49 27.06 3.49
CA ASP A 302 -26.35 25.63 3.27
C ASP A 302 -24.89 25.20 3.45
N LEU A 303 -24.69 24.02 4.04
CA LEU A 303 -23.37 23.40 4.18
C LEU A 303 -23.21 22.40 3.03
N ARG A 304 -22.17 22.57 2.24
CA ARG A 304 -21.79 21.67 1.15
C ARG A 304 -20.55 20.87 1.51
N HIS A 305 -20.29 19.80 0.76
CA HIS A 305 -19.12 18.95 1.00
C HIS A 305 -17.80 19.76 0.95
N TYR A 306 -17.69 20.73 0.08
CA TYR A 306 -16.51 21.60 -0.01
C TYR A 306 -16.36 22.61 1.14
N ASP A 307 -17.33 22.68 2.06
CA ASP A 307 -17.29 23.56 3.24
C ASP A 307 -16.82 22.82 4.52
N VAL A 308 -16.76 21.48 4.52
CA VAL A 308 -16.57 20.69 5.75
C VAL A 308 -15.10 20.63 6.22
N TYR A 309 -14.17 21.07 5.39
CA TYR A 309 -12.74 21.05 5.70
C TYR A 309 -12.21 22.42 6.16
N VAL A 310 -13.04 23.46 6.13
CA VAL A 310 -12.62 24.81 6.54
C VAL A 310 -12.32 24.84 8.03
N PRO A 311 -11.15 25.39 8.45
CA PRO A 311 -10.84 25.58 9.86
C PRO A 311 -11.88 26.44 10.57
N LEU A 312 -12.36 26.02 11.76
CA LEU A 312 -13.31 26.79 12.57
C LEU A 312 -12.72 28.09 13.12
N VAL A 313 -11.41 28.12 13.31
CA VAL A 313 -10.68 29.31 13.78
C VAL A 313 -10.04 29.95 12.56
N PRO A 314 -10.61 31.09 12.04
CA PRO A 314 -10.03 31.76 10.91
C PRO A 314 -8.67 32.37 11.27
N ASN A 315 -7.80 32.57 10.27
CA ASN A 315 -6.49 33.24 10.37
C ASN A 315 -5.41 32.54 11.19
N VAL A 316 -5.57 31.29 11.60
CA VAL A 316 -4.47 30.46 12.10
C VAL A 316 -3.84 29.73 10.92
N LYS A 317 -3.24 30.47 9.99
CA LYS A 317 -2.42 29.87 8.92
C LYS A 317 -1.04 29.62 9.50
N LYS A 318 -0.75 28.38 9.85
CA LYS A 318 0.59 27.97 10.23
C LYS A 318 1.19 27.21 9.04
N VAL A 319 2.24 27.78 8.47
CA VAL A 319 3.13 27.06 7.56
C VAL A 319 4.10 26.29 8.44
N THR A 320 4.19 24.98 8.26
CA THR A 320 5.08 24.11 9.02
C THR A 320 5.99 23.40 8.02
N PRO A 321 7.21 23.88 7.80
CA PRO A 321 8.18 23.20 6.95
C PRO A 321 8.45 21.78 7.43
N TYR A 322 8.83 20.88 6.52
CA TYR A 322 9.03 19.46 6.82
C TYR A 322 9.93 19.23 8.04
N ASP A 323 11.06 19.92 8.15
CA ASP A 323 12.00 19.76 9.26
C ASP A 323 11.44 20.23 10.60
N GLU A 324 10.57 21.28 10.60
CA GLU A 324 9.83 21.69 11.79
C GLU A 324 8.82 20.62 12.20
N ALA A 325 8.10 20.02 11.24
CA ALA A 325 7.19 18.93 11.49
C ALA A 325 7.90 17.71 12.11
N VAL A 326 9.06 17.34 11.57
CA VAL A 326 9.91 16.28 12.16
C VAL A 326 10.32 16.62 13.60
N SER A 327 10.66 17.88 13.88
CA SER A 327 11.02 18.32 15.25
C SER A 327 9.83 18.27 16.21
N ILE A 328 8.61 18.48 15.72
CA ILE A 328 7.39 18.31 16.52
C ILE A 328 7.17 16.83 16.84
N ILE A 329 7.34 15.95 15.84
CA ILE A 329 7.25 14.49 16.01
C ILE A 329 8.29 14.00 17.03
N GLU A 330 9.53 14.46 16.90
CA GLU A 330 10.60 14.15 17.86
C GLU A 330 10.20 14.42 19.30
N LYS A 331 9.64 15.62 19.57
CA LYS A 331 9.15 15.98 20.90
C LYS A 331 7.94 15.14 21.33
N ALA A 332 7.02 14.85 20.44
CA ALA A 332 5.82 14.08 20.72
C ALA A 332 6.13 12.61 21.06
N LEU A 333 7.18 12.05 20.47
CA LEU A 333 7.60 10.66 20.66
C LEU A 333 8.53 10.44 21.87
N GLN A 334 8.96 11.49 22.58
CA GLN A 334 9.83 11.40 23.75
C GLN A 334 9.42 10.32 24.79
N PRO A 335 8.12 10.10 25.08
CA PRO A 335 7.72 9.04 26.02
C PRO A 335 8.09 7.62 25.58
N LEU A 336 8.44 7.40 24.30
CA LEU A 336 8.84 6.10 23.76
C LEU A 336 10.34 5.78 23.94
N GLY A 337 11.11 6.73 24.48
CA GLY A 337 12.54 6.59 24.78
C GLY A 337 13.46 7.04 23.65
N ASP A 338 14.70 7.39 24.04
CA ASP A 338 15.65 8.07 23.16
C ASP A 338 16.09 7.23 21.96
N GLU A 339 16.23 5.92 22.11
CA GLU A 339 16.60 5.01 21.03
C GLU A 339 15.53 5.00 19.93
N TYR A 340 14.26 4.89 20.31
CA TYR A 340 13.14 4.93 19.37
C TYR A 340 13.07 6.28 18.67
N VAL A 341 13.10 7.37 19.45
CA VAL A 341 13.01 8.75 18.93
C VAL A 341 14.15 9.04 17.95
N SER A 342 15.40 8.73 18.31
CA SER A 342 16.55 8.96 17.45
C SER A 342 16.51 8.14 16.16
N THR A 343 16.04 6.89 16.22
CA THR A 343 15.87 6.04 15.03
C THR A 343 14.85 6.63 14.06
N ILE A 344 13.67 6.99 14.57
CA ILE A 344 12.59 7.56 13.73
C ILE A 344 13.02 8.91 13.14
N THR A 345 13.52 9.83 13.95
CA THR A 345 13.89 11.18 13.48
C THR A 345 15.06 11.15 12.50
N ASN A 346 16.03 10.26 12.72
CA ASN A 346 17.10 10.05 11.75
C ASN A 346 16.54 9.52 10.42
N GLY A 347 15.65 8.55 10.45
CA GLY A 347 15.03 8.01 9.24
C GLY A 347 14.20 9.04 8.48
N LEU A 348 13.38 9.83 9.19
CA LEU A 348 12.57 10.88 8.58
C LEU A 348 13.42 11.97 7.89
N ARG A 349 14.62 12.27 8.40
CA ARG A 349 15.54 13.24 7.81
C ARG A 349 16.42 12.65 6.71
N ASN A 350 16.73 11.36 6.76
CA ASN A 350 17.78 10.72 5.97
C ASN A 350 17.28 9.53 5.13
N GLY A 351 16.45 9.82 4.14
CA GLY A 351 16.16 8.89 3.04
C GLY A 351 15.07 7.83 3.26
N TRP A 352 14.34 7.87 4.38
CA TRP A 352 13.14 7.01 4.50
C TRP A 352 11.94 7.58 3.73
N VAL A 353 11.89 8.91 3.55
CA VAL A 353 10.69 9.61 3.08
C VAL A 353 10.89 10.23 1.70
N ASP A 354 9.98 9.92 0.79
CA ASP A 354 9.77 10.67 -0.43
C ASP A 354 8.72 11.74 -0.15
N ARG A 355 9.16 13.02 0.01
CA ARG A 355 8.42 14.05 0.74
C ARG A 355 7.31 14.70 -0.06
N TYR A 356 7.64 15.22 -1.24
CA TYR A 356 6.76 16.13 -1.96
C TYR A 356 6.19 15.53 -3.24
N GLU A 357 5.14 16.17 -3.75
CA GLU A 357 4.49 15.78 -4.99
C GLU A 357 5.39 16.04 -6.21
N ASN A 358 5.35 15.13 -7.17
CA ASN A 358 5.89 15.31 -8.51
C ASN A 358 4.98 14.67 -9.56
N VAL A 359 5.19 15.05 -10.84
CA VAL A 359 4.45 14.44 -11.97
C VAL A 359 4.62 12.93 -11.95
N GLY A 360 3.53 12.20 -12.14
CA GLY A 360 3.53 10.73 -12.17
C GLY A 360 3.65 10.04 -10.81
N LYS A 361 3.87 10.77 -9.71
CA LYS A 361 3.93 10.21 -8.36
C LYS A 361 2.54 9.74 -7.91
N ARG A 362 2.50 8.59 -7.23
CA ARG A 362 1.28 8.07 -6.62
C ARG A 362 0.71 9.07 -5.61
N SER A 363 -0.58 9.31 -5.70
CA SER A 363 -1.30 10.18 -4.77
C SER A 363 -1.47 9.55 -3.39
N GLY A 364 -1.73 10.37 -2.38
CA GLY A 364 -1.87 9.96 -0.98
C GLY A 364 -0.54 9.74 -0.28
N ALA A 365 -0.54 8.89 0.73
CA ALA A 365 0.64 8.50 1.49
C ALA A 365 0.57 7.02 1.87
N PHE A 366 1.74 6.38 2.01
CA PHE A 366 1.84 5.03 2.55
C PHE A 366 3.21 4.81 3.19
N SER A 367 3.28 3.87 4.11
CA SER A 367 4.52 3.28 4.60
C SER A 367 4.64 1.87 4.05
N SER A 368 5.82 1.52 3.55
CA SER A 368 6.11 0.19 3.00
C SER A 368 7.50 -0.24 3.45
N GLY A 369 7.57 -1.40 4.07
CA GLY A 369 8.82 -2.02 4.48
C GLY A 369 8.86 -3.45 4.00
N ASP A 370 10.08 -3.95 3.86
CA ASP A 370 10.36 -5.35 3.60
C ASP A 370 11.42 -5.83 4.59
N TYR A 371 11.80 -7.10 4.50
CA TYR A 371 12.83 -7.67 5.35
C TYR A 371 14.18 -6.96 5.16
N ASP A 372 14.48 -6.55 3.93
CA ASP A 372 15.68 -5.81 3.56
C ASP A 372 15.35 -4.35 3.23
N GLY A 373 16.19 -3.41 3.64
CA GLY A 373 16.03 -1.99 3.37
C GLY A 373 15.42 -1.19 4.53
N TYR A 374 14.96 -0.01 4.22
CA TYR A 374 14.33 0.90 5.17
C TYR A 374 12.79 0.75 5.16
N PRO A 375 12.09 1.26 6.21
CA PRO A 375 10.66 1.49 6.14
C PRO A 375 10.40 2.73 5.27
N TYR A 376 10.25 2.52 3.96
CA TYR A 376 10.06 3.61 3.01
C TYR A 376 8.66 4.22 3.14
N ILE A 377 8.61 5.55 3.21
CA ILE A 377 7.38 6.32 3.35
C ILE A 377 7.23 7.20 2.10
N LEU A 378 6.13 7.05 1.39
CA LEU A 378 5.73 7.99 0.34
C LEU A 378 4.75 8.99 0.94
N MET A 379 5.03 10.27 0.71
CA MET A 379 4.16 11.38 1.07
C MET A 379 3.97 12.34 -0.11
N ASN A 380 2.95 13.15 -0.02
CA ASN A 380 2.75 14.34 -0.84
C ASN A 380 2.55 15.52 0.12
N TYR A 381 3.57 15.77 0.95
CA TYR A 381 3.54 16.72 2.05
C TYR A 381 3.22 18.14 1.57
N LYS A 382 2.37 18.81 2.33
CA LYS A 382 2.01 20.21 2.14
C LYS A 382 2.26 20.96 3.43
N ASP A 383 3.08 22.00 3.38
CA ASP A 383 3.54 22.75 4.57
C ASP A 383 2.41 23.45 5.34
N ASP A 384 1.29 23.68 4.71
CA ASP A 384 0.10 24.30 5.30
C ASP A 384 -0.95 23.28 5.76
N VAL A 385 -0.70 21.97 5.59
CA VAL A 385 -1.57 20.86 6.03
C VAL A 385 -0.77 19.91 6.94
N ILE A 386 -0.39 20.40 8.11
CA ILE A 386 0.45 19.64 9.06
C ILE A 386 -0.13 18.26 9.42
N ARG A 387 -1.46 18.10 9.37
CA ARG A 387 -2.11 16.81 9.64
C ARG A 387 -1.57 15.70 8.74
N ASP A 388 -1.21 16.00 7.52
CA ASP A 388 -0.72 15.02 6.55
C ASP A 388 0.62 14.37 6.97
N MET A 389 1.34 15.00 7.92
CA MET A 389 2.56 14.45 8.49
C MET A 389 2.31 13.46 9.63
N PHE A 390 1.15 13.55 10.31
CA PHE A 390 0.83 12.75 11.50
C PHE A 390 -0.09 11.56 11.20
N THR A 391 -0.63 11.46 10.00
CA THR A 391 -1.47 10.35 9.54
C THR A 391 -0.70 9.38 8.68
#